data_3180368231eca1668a7123ecad4cd69c
#
_entry.id   3180368231eca1668a7123ecad4cd69c
#
_cell.length_a   1.000
_cell.length_b   1.000
_cell.length_c   1.000
_cell.angle_alpha   90.00
_cell.angle_beta   90.00
_cell.angle_gamma   90.00
#
_symmetry.space_group_name_H-M   'P 1'
#
loop_
_entity.id
_entity.type
_entity.pdbx_description
1 polymer ?
#
loop_
_entity_poly.entity_id
_entity_poly.type
_entity_poly.pdbx_seq_one_letter_code
_entity_poly.pdbx_strand_id
1 'polypeptide(L)'
;EILIGLVGSEMCIRDRNTITGIADAMIDSTPVVVIAGQVATGFLGTDAFQEVDLVGITQPITKWSYQIRRAEDVAWAVARAFYIARSGRPGPVVLDFAKNAQVDKTEYTPVEVDYVRSYLPVPEMEPEAIQQAAELINAAERPLVLVGQGVELGNAQNELRAFIEKADMPAGCTLLGLSALPTAHPLNKGMLGMHGNLGPNINTNKCDVLIAVGMRFDDRVTGKLATYASQAKIIHFDIDPAEIDKNVKTDVAVLGNCKETLAAVTELLKPAGHKEWLDSFLPYEQMEEE
;
A
#
# COMPACT_ATOMS: atom_id res chain seq x y z
N GLU A 1 -12.20 -3.70 8.16
CA GLU A 1 -11.90 -5.15 8.24
C GLU A 1 -10.87 -5.49 7.19
N ILE A 2 -9.66 -5.86 7.61
CA ILE A 2 -8.63 -6.34 6.67
C ILE A 2 -9.05 -7.75 6.24
N LEU A 3 -9.39 -7.93 4.98
CA LEU A 3 -9.71 -9.24 4.41
C LEU A 3 -8.43 -10.06 4.31
N ILE A 4 -8.19 -10.94 5.29
CA ILE A 4 -7.16 -11.96 5.21
C ILE A 4 -7.77 -13.16 4.49
N GLY A 5 -7.40 -13.35 3.22
CA GLY A 5 -7.78 -14.53 2.47
C GLY A 5 -6.91 -15.73 2.86
N LEU A 6 -7.54 -16.86 3.14
CA LEU A 6 -6.88 -18.17 3.25
C LEU A 6 -7.15 -18.95 1.95
N VAL A 7 -6.10 -19.27 1.21
CA VAL A 7 -6.19 -20.09 0.00
C VAL A 7 -5.50 -21.42 0.27
N GLY A 8 -6.27 -22.51 0.20
CA GLY A 8 -5.74 -23.86 0.28
C GLY A 8 -5.69 -24.51 -1.12
N SER A 9 -4.59 -25.16 -1.47
CA SER A 9 -4.44 -25.94 -2.68
C SER A 9 -4.02 -27.38 -2.36
N GLU A 10 -4.64 -28.34 -3.02
CA GLU A 10 -4.50 -29.76 -2.65
C GLU A 10 -3.26 -30.45 -3.22
N MET A 11 -2.54 -29.86 -4.20
CA MET A 11 -1.41 -30.56 -4.86
C MET A 11 -0.39 -29.55 -5.42
N CYS A 12 0.88 -29.73 -5.10
CA CYS A 12 2.01 -28.84 -5.40
C CYS A 12 2.08 -28.30 -6.85
N ILE A 13 1.80 -29.12 -7.85
CA ILE A 13 1.83 -28.67 -9.25
C ILE A 13 0.68 -27.70 -9.60
N ARG A 14 -0.45 -27.76 -8.88
CA ARG A 14 -1.59 -26.82 -9.03
C ARG A 14 -1.36 -25.49 -8.33
N ASP A 15 -0.45 -25.44 -7.38
CA ASP A 15 -0.11 -24.23 -6.64
C ASP A 15 0.49 -23.15 -7.56
N ARG A 16 1.06 -23.56 -8.70
CA ARG A 16 1.49 -22.61 -9.75
C ARG A 16 0.35 -21.80 -10.34
N ASN A 17 -0.88 -22.28 -10.29
CA ASN A 17 -2.05 -21.49 -10.73
C ASN A 17 -2.36 -20.33 -9.78
N THR A 18 -1.84 -20.34 -8.55
CA THR A 18 -2.01 -19.26 -7.57
C THR A 18 -1.01 -18.12 -7.77
N ILE A 19 0.07 -18.33 -8.53
CA ILE A 19 1.16 -17.36 -8.72
C ILE A 19 0.64 -16.00 -9.20
N THR A 20 -0.26 -15.99 -10.18
CA THR A 20 -0.84 -14.73 -10.68
C THR A 20 -1.59 -13.98 -9.58
N GLY A 21 -2.44 -14.68 -8.82
CA GLY A 21 -3.19 -14.06 -7.72
C GLY A 21 -2.29 -13.61 -6.56
N ILE A 22 -1.19 -14.33 -6.29
CA ILE A 22 -0.19 -13.93 -5.28
C ILE A 22 0.54 -12.66 -5.75
N ALA A 23 0.95 -12.60 -7.01
CA ALA A 23 1.62 -11.43 -7.57
C ALA A 23 0.69 -10.20 -7.59
N ASP A 24 -0.58 -10.40 -7.92
CA ASP A 24 -1.61 -9.36 -7.88
C ASP A 24 -1.83 -8.83 -6.45
N ALA A 25 -1.97 -9.74 -5.47
CA ALA A 25 -2.06 -9.38 -4.05
C ALA A 25 -0.83 -8.60 -3.54
N MET A 26 0.37 -8.92 -4.04
CA MET A 26 1.59 -8.19 -3.67
C MET A 26 1.58 -6.77 -4.23
N ILE A 27 1.14 -6.60 -5.47
CA ILE A 27 1.06 -5.29 -6.12
C ILE A 27 -0.01 -4.41 -5.46
N ASP A 28 -1.16 -5.00 -5.12
CA ASP A 28 -2.29 -4.28 -4.50
C ASP A 28 -2.21 -4.20 -2.98
N SER A 29 -1.08 -4.62 -2.39
CA SER A 29 -0.88 -4.58 -0.93
C SER A 29 -1.99 -5.32 -0.15
N THR A 30 -2.49 -6.43 -0.71
CA THR A 30 -3.55 -7.24 -0.12
C THR A 30 -2.95 -8.32 0.80
N PRO A 31 -3.29 -8.33 2.09
CA PRO A 31 -2.78 -9.33 3.03
C PRO A 31 -3.47 -10.67 2.79
N VAL A 32 -2.72 -11.64 2.26
CA VAL A 32 -3.19 -13.02 2.01
C VAL A 32 -2.20 -13.99 2.61
N VAL A 33 -2.68 -15.01 3.31
CA VAL A 33 -1.89 -16.17 3.72
C VAL A 33 -2.29 -17.35 2.85
N VAL A 34 -1.37 -17.77 1.98
CA VAL A 34 -1.53 -18.94 1.10
C VAL A 34 -0.92 -20.15 1.77
N ILE A 35 -1.69 -21.22 1.92
CA ILE A 35 -1.25 -22.52 2.43
C ILE A 35 -1.31 -23.51 1.28
N ALA A 36 -0.14 -24.02 0.90
CA ALA A 36 0.03 -24.94 -0.22
C ALA A 36 0.54 -26.30 0.28
N GLY A 37 0.02 -27.38 -0.29
CA GLY A 37 0.45 -28.73 0.06
C GLY A 37 1.76 -29.10 -0.66
N GLN A 38 2.66 -29.80 0.02
CA GLN A 38 3.93 -30.27 -0.52
C GLN A 38 4.09 -31.77 -0.30
N VAL A 39 4.97 -32.42 -1.07
CA VAL A 39 5.34 -33.82 -0.87
C VAL A 39 5.94 -34.05 0.53
N ALA A 40 6.04 -35.29 0.98
CA ALA A 40 6.69 -35.58 2.25
C ALA A 40 8.19 -35.21 2.20
N THR A 41 8.75 -34.80 3.33
CA THR A 41 10.12 -34.28 3.45
C THR A 41 11.20 -35.21 2.86
N GLY A 42 11.00 -36.54 2.87
CA GLY A 42 11.92 -37.51 2.26
C GLY A 42 11.97 -37.47 0.74
N PHE A 43 11.03 -36.79 0.09
CA PHE A 43 10.96 -36.64 -1.37
C PHE A 43 11.36 -35.24 -1.85
N LEU A 44 11.60 -34.31 -0.95
CA LEU A 44 11.99 -32.93 -1.32
C LEU A 44 13.36 -32.95 -2.02
N GLY A 45 13.44 -32.30 -3.18
CA GLY A 45 14.67 -32.21 -4.00
C GLY A 45 14.99 -33.48 -4.78
N THR A 46 14.02 -34.37 -4.99
CA THR A 46 14.20 -35.63 -5.71
C THR A 46 13.48 -35.71 -7.06
N ASP A 47 12.90 -34.61 -7.51
CA ASP A 47 12.00 -34.56 -8.69
C ASP A 47 10.81 -35.52 -8.55
N ALA A 48 10.30 -35.69 -7.33
CA ALA A 48 9.16 -36.54 -7.05
C ALA A 48 7.91 -36.06 -7.80
N PHE A 49 6.97 -37.01 -8.03
CA PHE A 49 5.73 -36.65 -8.72
C PHE A 49 5.02 -35.46 -8.08
N GLN A 50 4.79 -34.40 -8.86
CA GLN A 50 4.16 -33.13 -8.46
C GLN A 50 4.98 -32.27 -7.49
N GLU A 51 6.21 -32.61 -7.18
CA GLU A 51 7.11 -31.73 -6.42
C GLU A 51 7.41 -30.46 -7.23
N VAL A 52 7.51 -29.33 -6.52
CA VAL A 52 7.98 -28.05 -7.05
C VAL A 52 8.59 -27.22 -5.92
N ASP A 53 9.65 -26.47 -6.21
CA ASP A 53 10.19 -25.47 -5.28
C ASP A 53 9.28 -24.25 -5.21
N LEU A 54 8.21 -24.37 -4.42
CA LEU A 54 7.22 -23.32 -4.26
C LEU A 54 7.81 -22.08 -3.57
N VAL A 55 8.70 -22.27 -2.60
CA VAL A 55 9.38 -21.17 -1.91
C VAL A 55 10.21 -20.35 -2.89
N GLY A 56 11.03 -21.00 -3.72
CA GLY A 56 11.84 -20.33 -4.73
C GLY A 56 10.99 -19.56 -5.77
N ILE A 57 9.87 -20.14 -6.21
CA ILE A 57 8.96 -19.50 -7.17
C ILE A 57 8.24 -18.28 -6.56
N THR A 58 7.84 -18.36 -5.29
CA THR A 58 7.02 -17.30 -4.66
C THR A 58 7.83 -16.22 -3.96
N GLN A 59 9.11 -16.44 -3.69
CA GLN A 59 9.98 -15.48 -3.00
C GLN A 59 9.93 -14.06 -3.58
N PRO A 60 9.99 -13.82 -4.91
CA PRO A 60 9.98 -12.48 -5.48
C PRO A 60 8.63 -11.78 -5.46
N ILE A 61 7.54 -12.49 -5.17
CA ILE A 61 6.16 -11.99 -5.20
C ILE A 61 5.44 -12.07 -3.86
N THR A 62 6.17 -12.30 -2.77
CA THR A 62 5.63 -12.41 -1.41
C THR A 62 6.47 -11.63 -0.41
N LYS A 63 5.87 -11.26 0.70
CA LYS A 63 6.60 -10.68 1.84
C LYS A 63 7.43 -11.74 2.56
N TRP A 64 6.96 -12.98 2.58
CA TRP A 64 7.64 -14.12 3.18
C TRP A 64 7.10 -15.43 2.60
N SER A 65 8.00 -16.36 2.33
CA SER A 65 7.68 -17.73 1.95
C SER A 65 8.43 -18.68 2.87
N TYR A 66 7.74 -19.71 3.35
CA TYR A 66 8.35 -20.66 4.29
C TYR A 66 7.84 -22.07 4.07
N GLN A 67 8.79 -23.05 4.07
CA GLN A 67 8.45 -24.46 3.97
C GLN A 67 8.38 -25.11 5.37
N ILE A 68 7.19 -25.53 5.76
CA ILE A 68 6.92 -26.22 7.03
C ILE A 68 7.22 -27.70 6.86
N ARG A 69 8.27 -28.18 7.52
CA ARG A 69 8.76 -29.57 7.41
C ARG A 69 8.39 -30.46 8.58
N ARG A 70 7.98 -29.91 9.71
CA ARG A 70 7.65 -30.62 10.95
C ARG A 70 6.36 -30.07 11.55
N ALA A 71 5.58 -30.94 12.19
CA ALA A 71 4.33 -30.54 12.84
C ALA A 71 4.52 -29.49 13.95
N GLU A 72 5.66 -29.54 14.67
CA GLU A 72 5.99 -28.61 15.75
C GLU A 72 6.16 -27.17 15.26
N ASP A 73 6.55 -26.98 14.00
CA ASP A 73 6.80 -25.66 13.43
C ASP A 73 5.50 -24.96 12.96
N VAL A 74 4.36 -25.68 12.89
CA VAL A 74 3.11 -25.18 12.30
C VAL A 74 2.58 -23.96 13.04
N ALA A 75 2.43 -24.03 14.36
CA ALA A 75 1.85 -22.95 15.15
C ALA A 75 2.66 -21.66 15.02
N TRP A 76 3.99 -21.77 15.09
CA TRP A 76 4.89 -20.63 14.91
C TRP A 76 4.84 -20.06 13.49
N ALA A 77 4.91 -20.92 12.47
CA ALA A 77 4.91 -20.47 11.08
C ALA A 77 3.62 -19.76 10.69
N VAL A 78 2.48 -20.28 11.14
CA VAL A 78 1.17 -19.65 10.90
C VAL A 78 1.06 -18.30 11.62
N ALA A 79 1.40 -18.24 12.91
CA ALA A 79 1.36 -16.98 13.66
C ALA A 79 2.24 -15.90 13.00
N ARG A 80 3.46 -16.29 12.59
CA ARG A 80 4.39 -15.41 11.88
C ARG A 80 3.86 -14.97 10.51
N ALA A 81 3.24 -15.86 9.76
CA ALA A 81 2.64 -15.57 8.46
C ALA A 81 1.57 -14.47 8.57
N PHE A 82 0.65 -14.60 9.54
CA PHE A 82 -0.38 -13.59 9.78
C PHE A 82 0.19 -12.26 10.25
N TYR A 83 1.22 -12.27 11.09
CA TYR A 83 1.89 -11.05 11.51
C TYR A 83 2.53 -10.33 10.32
N ILE A 84 3.33 -11.04 9.50
CA ILE A 84 4.04 -10.44 8.35
C ILE A 84 3.04 -9.96 7.28
N ALA A 85 2.00 -10.75 6.98
CA ALA A 85 1.03 -10.40 5.95
C ALA A 85 0.35 -9.05 6.20
N ARG A 86 0.03 -8.74 7.45
CA ARG A 86 -0.75 -7.54 7.84
C ARG A 86 0.06 -6.37 8.38
N SER A 87 1.34 -6.54 8.70
CA SER A 87 2.17 -5.48 9.28
C SER A 87 2.92 -4.69 8.19
N GLY A 88 3.20 -3.42 8.45
CA GLY A 88 3.80 -2.52 7.48
C GLY A 88 2.93 -2.36 6.24
N ARG A 89 3.53 -2.29 5.04
CA ARG A 89 2.78 -2.46 3.80
C ARG A 89 2.23 -3.87 3.76
N PRO A 90 0.91 -4.10 3.75
CA PRO A 90 0.33 -5.43 3.69
C PRO A 90 0.72 -6.18 2.41
N GLY A 91 0.65 -7.52 2.43
CA GLY A 91 0.94 -8.30 1.25
C GLY A 91 0.91 -9.81 1.52
N PRO A 92 1.02 -10.64 0.47
CA PRO A 92 0.89 -12.07 0.56
C PRO A 92 2.07 -12.75 1.26
N VAL A 93 1.77 -13.85 1.92
CA VAL A 93 2.72 -14.80 2.52
C VAL A 93 2.35 -16.21 2.06
N VAL A 94 3.35 -17.04 1.76
CA VAL A 94 3.14 -18.42 1.34
C VAL A 94 3.75 -19.40 2.33
N LEU A 95 2.95 -20.37 2.76
CA LEU A 95 3.38 -21.50 3.57
C LEU A 95 3.32 -22.79 2.72
N ASP A 96 4.47 -23.33 2.41
CA ASP A 96 4.64 -24.59 1.70
C ASP A 96 4.67 -25.74 2.72
N PHE A 97 3.63 -26.56 2.75
CA PHE A 97 3.31 -27.44 3.87
C PHE A 97 3.59 -28.90 3.54
N ALA A 98 4.73 -29.45 3.96
CA ALA A 98 5.12 -30.84 3.72
C ALA A 98 4.09 -31.83 4.30
N LYS A 99 3.82 -32.92 3.54
CA LYS A 99 2.80 -33.90 3.87
C LYS A 99 2.94 -34.51 5.27
N ASN A 100 4.16 -34.83 5.70
CA ASN A 100 4.39 -35.36 7.05
C ASN A 100 4.05 -34.34 8.13
N ALA A 101 4.35 -33.06 7.94
CA ALA A 101 3.97 -32.01 8.89
C ALA A 101 2.43 -31.83 9.00
N GLN A 102 1.67 -32.21 7.95
CA GLN A 102 0.21 -32.17 7.98
C GLN A 102 -0.42 -33.35 8.73
N VAL A 103 0.26 -34.52 8.79
CA VAL A 103 -0.30 -35.76 9.34
C VAL A 103 0.31 -36.16 10.67
N ASP A 104 1.52 -35.69 10.99
CA ASP A 104 2.19 -35.97 12.24
C ASP A 104 1.47 -35.28 13.42
N LYS A 105 1.58 -35.87 14.58
CA LYS A 105 0.97 -35.36 15.81
C LYS A 105 1.98 -34.55 16.59
N THR A 106 1.56 -33.40 17.08
CA THR A 106 2.33 -32.57 18.00
C THR A 106 1.43 -32.02 19.09
N GLU A 107 2.01 -31.62 20.22
CA GLU A 107 1.30 -30.86 21.23
C GLU A 107 1.14 -29.42 20.78
N TYR A 108 -0.11 -28.93 20.75
CA TYR A 108 -0.38 -27.55 20.36
C TYR A 108 -0.03 -26.59 21.49
N THR A 109 0.90 -25.69 21.22
CA THR A 109 1.19 -24.55 22.10
C THR A 109 0.87 -23.25 21.36
N PRO A 110 -0.01 -22.37 21.89
CA PRO A 110 -0.26 -21.06 21.32
C PRO A 110 1.05 -20.26 21.18
N VAL A 111 1.21 -19.61 20.01
CA VAL A 111 2.37 -18.76 19.74
C VAL A 111 1.87 -17.38 19.36
N GLU A 112 2.33 -16.36 20.08
CA GLU A 112 2.13 -14.96 19.71
C GLU A 112 3.41 -14.45 19.03
N VAL A 113 3.25 -13.73 17.91
CA VAL A 113 4.35 -13.10 17.17
C VAL A 113 4.03 -11.62 17.03
N ASP A 114 4.77 -10.80 17.74
CA ASP A 114 4.73 -9.34 17.72
C ASP A 114 6.01 -8.71 17.14
N TYR A 115 7.04 -9.54 16.95
CA TYR A 115 8.35 -9.14 16.45
C TYR A 115 8.97 -10.20 15.55
N VAL A 116 9.61 -9.76 14.48
CA VAL A 116 10.45 -10.59 13.60
C VAL A 116 11.80 -9.90 13.44
N ARG A 117 12.88 -10.62 13.81
CA ARG A 117 14.24 -10.09 13.71
C ARG A 117 14.53 -9.56 12.30
N SER A 118 15.10 -8.38 12.22
CA SER A 118 15.46 -7.68 10.98
C SER A 118 14.27 -7.30 10.07
N TYR A 119 13.05 -7.35 10.59
CA TYR A 119 11.87 -6.85 9.91
C TYR A 119 11.34 -5.61 10.64
N LEU A 120 11.40 -4.46 9.97
CA LEU A 120 10.91 -3.18 10.47
C LEU A 120 9.64 -2.84 9.67
N PRO A 121 8.46 -3.13 10.21
CA PRO A 121 7.20 -2.95 9.47
C PRO A 121 6.83 -1.49 9.22
N VAL A 122 7.21 -0.60 10.12
CA VAL A 122 6.95 0.84 10.01
C VAL A 122 8.27 1.56 10.20
N PRO A 123 8.74 2.35 9.22
CA PRO A 123 9.94 3.17 9.38
C PRO A 123 9.70 4.26 10.43
N GLU A 124 10.78 4.71 11.06
CA GLU A 124 10.73 5.84 11.98
C GLU A 124 10.40 7.13 11.21
N MET A 125 9.55 7.94 11.80
CA MET A 125 9.17 9.23 11.25
C MET A 125 10.29 10.26 11.50
N GLU A 126 10.80 10.88 10.42
CA GLU A 126 11.86 11.86 10.49
C GLU A 126 11.28 13.27 10.74
N PRO A 127 11.60 13.93 11.88
CA PRO A 127 11.07 15.28 12.20
C PRO A 127 11.41 16.33 11.15
N GLU A 128 12.58 16.24 10.52
CA GLU A 128 13.00 17.16 9.46
C GLU A 128 12.14 17.04 8.21
N ALA A 129 11.74 15.81 7.82
CA ALA A 129 10.85 15.58 6.70
C ALA A 129 9.44 16.13 6.98
N ILE A 130 8.94 15.98 8.20
CA ILE A 130 7.67 16.56 8.66
C ILE A 130 7.70 18.08 8.55
N GLN A 131 8.77 18.71 9.03
CA GLN A 131 8.94 20.16 8.99
C GLN A 131 9.01 20.66 7.53
N GLN A 132 9.83 20.03 6.67
CA GLN A 132 9.98 20.40 5.28
C GLN A 132 8.66 20.24 4.49
N ALA A 133 7.92 19.16 4.73
CA ALA A 133 6.60 18.96 4.13
C ALA A 133 5.63 20.10 4.51
N ALA A 134 5.56 20.45 5.80
CA ALA A 134 4.72 21.53 6.27
C ALA A 134 5.12 22.89 5.69
N GLU A 135 6.41 23.18 5.56
CA GLU A 135 6.92 24.42 4.96
C GLU A 135 6.51 24.54 3.50
N LEU A 136 6.67 23.47 2.70
CA LEU A 136 6.25 23.45 1.30
C LEU A 136 4.73 23.65 1.16
N ILE A 137 3.93 22.96 1.97
CA ILE A 137 2.47 23.08 1.93
C ILE A 137 2.02 24.49 2.33
N ASN A 138 2.62 25.06 3.39
CA ASN A 138 2.28 26.41 3.86
C ASN A 138 2.66 27.53 2.85
N ALA A 139 3.56 27.23 1.91
CA ALA A 139 3.98 28.15 0.85
C ALA A 139 3.25 27.93 -0.48
N ALA A 140 2.47 26.86 -0.61
CA ALA A 140 1.83 26.49 -1.84
C ALA A 140 0.67 27.46 -2.20
N GLU A 141 0.56 27.80 -3.47
CA GLU A 141 -0.57 28.53 -4.03
C GLU A 141 -1.62 27.62 -4.66
N ARG A 142 -1.18 26.48 -5.16
CA ARG A 142 -2.01 25.48 -5.86
C ARG A 142 -1.69 24.06 -5.40
N PRO A 143 -1.85 23.75 -4.11
CA PRO A 143 -1.62 22.40 -3.61
C PRO A 143 -2.67 21.42 -4.14
N LEU A 144 -2.26 20.18 -4.43
CA LEU A 144 -3.17 19.08 -4.79
C LEU A 144 -2.78 17.83 -4.03
N VAL A 145 -3.75 17.23 -3.33
CA VAL A 145 -3.56 15.99 -2.60
C VAL A 145 -4.01 14.80 -3.44
N LEU A 146 -3.15 13.80 -3.61
CA LEU A 146 -3.47 12.53 -4.23
C LEU A 146 -3.62 11.47 -3.15
N VAL A 147 -4.82 10.89 -3.06
CA VAL A 147 -5.23 9.98 -2.00
C VAL A 147 -5.18 8.54 -2.51
N GLY A 148 -4.29 7.74 -1.96
CA GLY A 148 -4.15 6.32 -2.28
C GLY A 148 -4.75 5.39 -1.22
N GLN A 149 -4.65 4.09 -1.47
CA GLN A 149 -5.12 3.02 -0.59
C GLN A 149 -4.47 3.05 0.79
N GLY A 150 -3.23 3.56 0.89
CA GLY A 150 -2.51 3.63 2.16
C GLY A 150 -3.24 4.40 3.26
N VAL A 151 -4.13 5.32 2.90
CA VAL A 151 -4.99 6.03 3.86
C VAL A 151 -5.99 5.07 4.51
N GLU A 152 -6.64 4.19 3.70
CA GLU A 152 -7.55 3.17 4.20
C GLU A 152 -6.80 2.12 5.03
N LEU A 153 -5.70 1.60 4.50
CA LEU A 153 -4.89 0.59 5.17
C LEU A 153 -4.30 1.10 6.51
N GLY A 154 -3.98 2.39 6.58
CA GLY A 154 -3.50 3.06 7.78
C GLY A 154 -4.61 3.53 8.74
N ASN A 155 -5.91 3.34 8.41
CA ASN A 155 -7.06 3.91 9.15
C ASN A 155 -6.90 5.42 9.42
N ALA A 156 -6.47 6.17 8.39
CA ALA A 156 -6.08 7.58 8.48
C ALA A 156 -7.10 8.55 7.85
N GLN A 157 -8.35 8.10 7.64
CA GLN A 157 -9.40 8.91 6.97
C GLN A 157 -9.71 10.21 7.73
N ASN A 158 -9.71 10.18 9.05
CA ASN A 158 -9.97 11.36 9.88
C ASN A 158 -8.79 12.34 9.83
N GLU A 159 -7.57 11.82 9.88
CA GLU A 159 -6.34 12.59 9.79
C GLU A 159 -6.19 13.23 8.40
N LEU A 160 -6.53 12.47 7.33
CA LEU A 160 -6.58 13.01 5.97
C LEU A 160 -7.56 14.18 5.88
N ARG A 161 -8.77 14.02 6.42
CA ARG A 161 -9.78 15.09 6.40
C ARG A 161 -9.29 16.33 7.13
N ALA A 162 -8.78 16.18 8.35
CA ALA A 162 -8.23 17.29 9.11
C ALA A 162 -7.06 17.99 8.37
N PHE A 163 -6.23 17.21 7.69
CA PHE A 163 -5.10 17.68 6.91
C PHE A 163 -5.52 18.55 5.73
N ILE A 164 -6.46 18.08 4.90
CA ILE A 164 -6.91 18.82 3.72
C ILE A 164 -7.78 20.01 4.10
N GLU A 165 -8.62 19.90 5.13
CA GLU A 165 -9.50 20.98 5.58
C GLU A 165 -8.71 22.13 6.20
N LYS A 166 -7.64 21.86 6.95
CA LYS A 166 -6.83 22.90 7.61
C LYS A 166 -6.17 23.85 6.63
N ALA A 167 -5.71 23.35 5.49
CA ALA A 167 -5.04 24.12 4.46
C ALA A 167 -5.87 24.28 3.18
N ASP A 168 -7.18 23.97 3.20
CA ASP A 168 -8.15 24.15 2.10
C ASP A 168 -7.64 23.53 0.77
N MET A 169 -7.15 22.28 0.83
CA MET A 169 -6.51 21.61 -0.30
C MET A 169 -7.47 20.68 -1.04
N PRO A 170 -7.66 20.83 -2.36
CA PRO A 170 -8.39 19.86 -3.16
C PRO A 170 -7.70 18.51 -3.16
N ALA A 171 -8.48 17.42 -3.20
CA ALA A 171 -8.00 16.06 -3.18
C ALA A 171 -8.61 15.25 -4.32
N GLY A 172 -7.76 14.49 -5.03
CA GLY A 172 -8.17 13.47 -6.00
C GLY A 172 -7.82 12.08 -5.48
N CYS A 173 -8.74 11.12 -5.64
CA CYS A 173 -8.55 9.76 -5.14
C CYS A 173 -8.11 8.80 -6.25
N THR A 174 -7.16 7.91 -5.98
CA THR A 174 -6.92 6.75 -6.84
C THR A 174 -8.09 5.78 -6.75
N LEU A 175 -8.21 4.83 -7.66
CA LEU A 175 -9.28 3.81 -7.62
C LEU A 175 -9.37 3.13 -6.24
N LEU A 176 -8.25 2.69 -5.68
CA LEU A 176 -8.19 2.05 -4.37
C LEU A 176 -8.23 3.05 -3.18
N GLY A 177 -8.16 4.35 -3.46
CA GLY A 177 -8.28 5.42 -2.47
C GLY A 177 -9.68 6.04 -2.37
N LEU A 178 -10.64 5.62 -3.22
CA LEU A 178 -11.97 6.25 -3.32
C LEU A 178 -12.77 6.29 -2.00
N SER A 179 -12.59 5.30 -1.13
CA SER A 179 -13.30 5.24 0.16
C SER A 179 -12.70 6.13 1.26
N ALA A 180 -11.48 6.65 1.05
CA ALA A 180 -10.77 7.42 2.08
C ALA A 180 -11.39 8.80 2.34
N LEU A 181 -12.08 9.37 1.36
CA LEU A 181 -12.75 10.66 1.46
C LEU A 181 -14.20 10.57 0.94
N PRO A 182 -15.21 11.01 1.69
CA PRO A 182 -16.59 10.97 1.24
C PRO A 182 -16.77 11.69 -0.11
N THR A 183 -17.55 11.11 -1.02
CA THR A 183 -17.79 11.69 -2.35
C THR A 183 -18.39 13.10 -2.28
N ALA A 184 -19.27 13.37 -1.30
CA ALA A 184 -19.88 14.66 -1.10
C ALA A 184 -18.99 15.70 -0.39
N HIS A 185 -17.75 15.35 -0.05
CA HIS A 185 -16.85 16.29 0.61
C HIS A 185 -16.45 17.42 -0.36
N PRO A 186 -16.52 18.71 0.02
CA PRO A 186 -16.30 19.83 -0.92
C PRO A 186 -14.90 19.88 -1.52
N LEU A 187 -13.90 19.33 -0.82
CA LEU A 187 -12.52 19.22 -1.31
C LEU A 187 -12.27 17.94 -2.12
N ASN A 188 -13.21 16.99 -2.18
CA ASN A 188 -13.08 15.82 -3.04
C ASN A 188 -13.38 16.22 -4.49
N LYS A 189 -12.39 16.09 -5.36
CA LYS A 189 -12.45 16.44 -6.79
C LYS A 189 -12.62 15.21 -7.69
N GLY A 190 -12.93 14.06 -7.10
CA GLY A 190 -13.20 12.82 -7.81
C GLY A 190 -11.99 11.90 -7.96
N MET A 191 -12.11 10.97 -8.89
CA MET A 191 -11.06 9.98 -9.17
C MET A 191 -10.04 10.55 -10.15
N LEU A 192 -8.78 10.19 -9.96
CA LEU A 192 -7.68 10.51 -10.90
C LEU A 192 -7.18 9.24 -11.60
N GLY A 193 -6.43 9.43 -12.68
CA GLY A 193 -5.89 8.34 -13.49
C GLY A 193 -6.64 8.12 -14.80
N MET A 194 -6.36 7.02 -15.48
CA MET A 194 -6.82 6.70 -16.84
C MET A 194 -8.36 6.75 -17.01
N HIS A 195 -9.09 6.35 -15.99
CA HIS A 195 -10.56 6.34 -15.94
C HIS A 195 -11.11 7.39 -14.97
N GLY A 196 -10.30 8.37 -14.60
CA GLY A 196 -10.65 9.39 -13.63
C GLY A 196 -11.30 10.62 -14.25
N ASN A 197 -11.68 11.55 -13.37
CA ASN A 197 -12.28 12.82 -13.70
C ASN A 197 -11.30 13.79 -14.38
N LEU A 198 -11.80 14.69 -15.19
CA LEU A 198 -10.99 15.68 -15.92
C LEU A 198 -10.28 16.64 -14.96
N GLY A 199 -10.99 17.12 -13.95
CA GLY A 199 -10.50 18.11 -12.99
C GLY A 199 -9.19 17.69 -12.32
N PRO A 200 -9.16 16.60 -11.55
CA PRO A 200 -7.94 16.17 -10.88
C PRO A 200 -6.82 15.76 -11.85
N ASN A 201 -7.12 15.15 -12.99
CA ASN A 201 -6.12 14.77 -13.99
C ASN A 201 -5.43 15.99 -14.63
N ILE A 202 -6.17 17.01 -15.02
CA ILE A 202 -5.62 18.21 -15.64
C ILE A 202 -4.87 19.04 -14.60
N ASN A 203 -5.44 19.20 -13.42
CA ASN A 203 -4.87 20.04 -12.37
C ASN A 203 -3.64 19.43 -11.69
N THR A 204 -3.41 18.13 -11.79
CA THR A 204 -2.12 17.50 -11.44
C THR A 204 -0.95 18.15 -12.20
N ASN A 205 -1.16 18.54 -13.46
CA ASN A 205 -0.13 19.21 -14.26
C ASN A 205 -0.16 20.75 -14.16
N LYS A 206 -0.93 21.31 -13.22
CA LYS A 206 -1.02 22.76 -12.95
C LYS A 206 -0.71 23.13 -11.50
N CYS A 207 -0.75 22.15 -10.58
CA CYS A 207 -0.41 22.37 -9.17
C CYS A 207 1.07 22.80 -9.03
N ASP A 208 1.39 23.49 -7.96
CA ASP A 208 2.75 23.85 -7.58
C ASP A 208 3.33 22.90 -6.53
N VAL A 209 2.46 22.31 -5.70
CA VAL A 209 2.82 21.25 -4.75
C VAL A 209 1.86 20.07 -4.93
N LEU A 210 2.42 18.90 -5.23
CA LEU A 210 1.72 17.63 -5.34
C LEU A 210 2.01 16.78 -4.11
N ILE A 211 0.95 16.41 -3.39
CA ILE A 211 1.05 15.70 -2.12
C ILE A 211 0.46 14.31 -2.31
N ALA A 212 1.30 13.30 -2.47
CA ALA A 212 0.87 11.92 -2.61
C ALA A 212 0.81 11.23 -1.24
N VAL A 213 -0.33 10.65 -0.89
CA VAL A 213 -0.56 10.00 0.40
C VAL A 213 -0.93 8.55 0.20
N GLY A 214 0.00 7.64 0.54
CA GLY A 214 -0.21 6.20 0.47
C GLY A 214 -0.54 5.69 -0.93
N MET A 215 0.17 6.18 -1.95
CA MET A 215 0.02 5.75 -3.34
C MET A 215 1.39 5.57 -4.03
N ARG A 216 1.49 4.62 -4.94
CA ARG A 216 2.76 4.18 -5.56
C ARG A 216 3.09 4.82 -6.92
N PHE A 217 2.36 5.80 -7.39
CA PHE A 217 2.56 6.43 -8.70
C PHE A 217 2.64 5.43 -9.87
N ASP A 218 1.66 4.51 -9.96
CA ASP A 218 1.61 3.56 -11.07
C ASP A 218 1.22 4.22 -12.41
N ASP A 219 1.41 3.49 -13.50
CA ASP A 219 1.20 3.97 -14.86
C ASP A 219 -0.28 4.32 -15.16
N ARG A 220 -1.24 3.74 -14.44
CA ARG A 220 -2.67 4.04 -14.58
C ARG A 220 -3.01 5.43 -14.09
N VAL A 221 -2.21 5.95 -13.14
CA VAL A 221 -2.35 7.29 -12.58
C VAL A 221 -1.45 8.28 -13.30
N THR A 222 -0.18 7.93 -13.52
CA THR A 222 0.82 8.87 -14.02
C THR A 222 0.82 9.02 -15.55
N GLY A 223 0.44 7.97 -16.28
CA GLY A 223 0.61 7.95 -17.72
C GLY A 223 2.07 8.17 -18.13
N LYS A 224 2.34 9.23 -18.89
CA LYS A 224 3.71 9.56 -19.36
C LYS A 224 4.54 10.25 -18.28
N LEU A 225 5.37 9.50 -17.57
CA LEU A 225 6.22 9.98 -16.47
C LEU A 225 7.04 11.23 -16.78
N ALA A 226 7.59 11.35 -18.00
CA ALA A 226 8.44 12.48 -18.38
C ALA A 226 7.75 13.86 -18.34
N THR A 227 6.42 13.88 -18.32
CA THR A 227 5.61 15.11 -18.29
C THR A 227 4.65 15.17 -17.11
N TYR A 228 4.62 14.15 -16.26
CA TYR A 228 3.72 14.07 -15.11
C TYR A 228 4.20 15.01 -14.01
N ALA A 229 3.35 15.98 -13.64
CA ALA A 229 3.56 16.95 -12.56
C ALA A 229 4.97 17.59 -12.56
N SER A 230 5.61 17.75 -13.74
CA SER A 230 7.01 18.20 -13.87
C SER A 230 7.26 19.63 -13.36
N GLN A 231 6.22 20.42 -13.16
CA GLN A 231 6.25 21.77 -12.60
C GLN A 231 6.12 21.82 -11.08
N ALA A 232 5.66 20.73 -10.46
CA ALA A 232 5.31 20.69 -9.03
C ALA A 232 6.49 20.23 -8.16
N LYS A 233 6.50 20.71 -6.91
CA LYS A 233 7.24 20.06 -5.83
C LYS A 233 6.44 18.87 -5.32
N ILE A 234 7.10 17.72 -5.12
CA ILE A 234 6.44 16.47 -4.78
C ILE A 234 6.75 16.07 -3.36
N ILE A 235 5.69 15.93 -2.55
CA ILE A 235 5.74 15.37 -1.21
C ILE A 235 5.12 13.97 -1.26
N HIS A 236 5.83 12.95 -0.81
CA HIS A 236 5.35 11.57 -0.84
C HIS A 236 5.30 10.97 0.57
N PHE A 237 4.08 10.72 1.05
CA PHE A 237 3.81 10.01 2.30
C PHE A 237 3.64 8.52 1.98
N ASP A 238 4.54 7.69 2.47
CA ASP A 238 4.43 6.24 2.30
C ASP A 238 5.02 5.48 3.49
N ILE A 239 4.52 4.26 3.72
CA ILE A 239 5.04 3.34 4.72
C ILE A 239 6.21 2.50 4.16
N ASP A 240 6.28 2.35 2.83
CA ASP A 240 7.27 1.52 2.15
C ASP A 240 8.36 2.40 1.53
N PRO A 241 9.58 2.43 2.10
CA PRO A 241 10.67 3.22 1.54
C PRO A 241 11.06 2.81 0.11
N ALA A 242 10.68 1.60 -0.34
CA ALA A 242 10.95 1.14 -1.70
C ALA A 242 10.06 1.81 -2.77
N GLU A 243 8.98 2.47 -2.38
CA GLU A 243 8.14 3.25 -3.30
C GLU A 243 8.65 4.68 -3.52
N ILE A 244 9.51 5.19 -2.63
CA ILE A 244 10.10 6.52 -2.76
C ILE A 244 11.07 6.56 -3.95
N ASP A 245 10.93 7.59 -4.79
CA ASP A 245 11.73 7.82 -6.01
C ASP A 245 11.67 6.71 -7.06
N LYS A 246 10.77 5.75 -6.92
CA LYS A 246 10.67 4.62 -7.83
C LYS A 246 10.18 5.02 -9.23
N ASN A 247 9.11 5.80 -9.32
CA ASN A 247 8.50 6.24 -10.58
C ASN A 247 8.57 7.75 -10.75
N VAL A 248 8.33 8.50 -9.70
CA VAL A 248 8.32 9.96 -9.66
C VAL A 248 9.33 10.43 -8.63
N LYS A 249 10.19 11.38 -9.01
CA LYS A 249 11.18 11.92 -8.08
C LYS A 249 10.51 12.78 -7.01
N THR A 250 10.81 12.50 -5.77
CA THR A 250 10.25 13.15 -4.60
C THR A 250 11.17 14.29 -4.13
N ASP A 251 10.59 15.45 -3.79
CA ASP A 251 11.33 16.54 -3.14
C ASP A 251 11.39 16.32 -1.62
N VAL A 252 10.30 15.83 -1.01
CA VAL A 252 10.23 15.48 0.41
C VAL A 252 9.55 14.13 0.59
N ALA A 253 10.26 13.14 1.13
CA ALA A 253 9.74 11.83 1.50
C ALA A 253 9.34 11.82 2.98
N VAL A 254 8.07 11.57 3.27
CA VAL A 254 7.54 11.45 4.63
C VAL A 254 7.25 9.98 4.89
N LEU A 255 8.23 9.27 5.45
CA LEU A 255 8.12 7.86 5.76
C LEU A 255 7.40 7.63 7.08
N GLY A 256 6.53 6.61 7.11
CA GLY A 256 5.77 6.21 8.28
C GLY A 256 4.33 5.83 7.97
N ASN A 257 3.58 5.50 9.00
CA ASN A 257 2.15 5.26 8.86
C ASN A 257 1.42 6.56 8.56
N CYS A 258 0.51 6.55 7.58
CA CYS A 258 -0.25 7.73 7.15
C CYS A 258 -0.96 8.44 8.31
N LYS A 259 -1.45 7.70 9.31
CA LYS A 259 -2.17 8.28 10.44
C LYS A 259 -1.29 9.22 11.26
N GLU A 260 -0.12 8.74 11.67
CA GLU A 260 0.82 9.48 12.50
C GLU A 260 1.49 10.61 11.71
N THR A 261 1.88 10.36 10.46
CA THR A 261 2.58 11.33 9.62
C THR A 261 1.66 12.49 9.20
N LEU A 262 0.42 12.20 8.80
CA LEU A 262 -0.57 13.25 8.50
C LEU A 262 -0.90 14.08 9.73
N ALA A 263 -1.08 13.46 10.90
CA ALA A 263 -1.32 14.18 12.15
C ALA A 263 -0.17 15.13 12.47
N ALA A 264 1.07 14.65 12.41
CA ALA A 264 2.26 15.44 12.72
C ALA A 264 2.45 16.64 11.77
N VAL A 265 2.28 16.44 10.45
CA VAL A 265 2.35 17.55 9.49
C VAL A 265 1.20 18.52 9.72
N THR A 266 -0.02 18.01 9.98
CA THR A 266 -1.20 18.85 10.22
C THR A 266 -1.00 19.81 11.38
N GLU A 267 -0.32 19.42 12.45
CA GLU A 267 -0.02 20.32 13.57
C GLU A 267 0.74 21.58 13.14
N LEU A 268 1.67 21.44 12.17
CA LEU A 268 2.53 22.51 11.66
C LEU A 268 1.90 23.32 10.53
N LEU A 269 0.78 22.87 9.94
CA LEU A 269 0.09 23.62 8.90
C LEU A 269 -0.56 24.88 9.46
N LYS A 270 -0.59 25.92 8.63
CA LYS A 270 -1.35 27.16 8.88
C LYS A 270 -2.70 27.05 8.18
N PRO A 271 -3.78 27.57 8.78
CA PRO A 271 -5.04 27.75 8.05
C PRO A 271 -4.81 28.56 6.79
N ALA A 272 -5.28 28.06 5.66
CA ALA A 272 -5.15 28.71 4.36
C ALA A 272 -6.50 28.67 3.63
N GLY A 273 -6.60 29.39 2.51
CA GLY A 273 -7.74 29.35 1.62
C GLY A 273 -7.26 29.44 0.17
N HIS A 274 -7.67 28.48 -0.66
CA HIS A 274 -7.25 28.37 -2.05
C HIS A 274 -8.43 28.50 -3.02
N LYS A 275 -9.31 29.49 -2.76
CA LYS A 275 -10.58 29.65 -3.49
C LYS A 275 -10.40 29.67 -5.02
N GLU A 276 -9.48 30.48 -5.55
CA GLU A 276 -9.24 30.57 -7.00
C GLU A 276 -8.76 29.22 -7.57
N TRP A 277 -7.95 28.50 -6.82
CA TRP A 277 -7.49 27.17 -7.20
C TRP A 277 -8.63 26.14 -7.18
N LEU A 278 -9.47 26.15 -6.16
CA LEU A 278 -10.67 25.32 -6.07
C LEU A 278 -11.67 25.65 -7.20
N ASP A 279 -11.90 26.93 -7.48
CA ASP A 279 -12.77 27.38 -8.57
C ASP A 279 -12.26 26.90 -9.95
N SER A 280 -10.96 26.64 -10.11
CA SER A 280 -10.37 26.11 -11.36
C SER A 280 -10.81 24.69 -11.72
N PHE A 281 -11.42 23.95 -10.80
CA PHE A 281 -11.98 22.62 -11.05
C PHE A 281 -13.41 22.70 -11.62
N LEU A 282 -14.17 23.76 -11.34
CA LEU A 282 -15.58 23.89 -11.72
C LEU A 282 -15.85 23.72 -13.23
N PRO A 283 -15.05 24.27 -14.16
CA PRO A 283 -15.30 24.07 -15.59
C PRO A 283 -15.23 22.60 -16.01
N TYR A 284 -14.37 21.79 -15.35
CA TYR A 284 -14.22 20.37 -15.66
C TYR A 284 -15.35 19.56 -15.05
N GLU A 285 -15.79 19.89 -13.84
CA GLU A 285 -16.95 19.29 -13.18
C GLU A 285 -18.22 19.49 -14.05
N GLN A 286 -18.42 20.70 -14.59
CA GLN A 286 -19.53 21.01 -15.51
C GLN A 286 -19.48 20.22 -16.83
N MET A 287 -18.29 20.03 -17.41
CA MET A 287 -18.12 19.24 -18.64
C MET A 287 -18.44 17.75 -18.44
N GLU A 288 -18.31 17.25 -17.23
CA GLU A 288 -18.59 15.85 -16.90
C GLU A 288 -20.08 15.60 -16.59
N GLU A 289 -20.85 16.64 -16.26
CA GLU A 289 -22.30 16.56 -16.05
C GLU A 289 -23.10 16.63 -17.36
N GLU A 290 -22.52 17.16 -18.44
CA GLU A 290 -23.11 17.20 -19.79
C GLU A 290 -22.93 15.86 -20.55
#